data_b356274fdad7a95f32e6c8ab45c6c5dc
#
_entry.id   b356274fdad7a95f32e6c8ab45c6c5dc
#
_cell.length_a   1.000
_cell.length_b   1.000
_cell.length_c   1.000
_cell.angle_alpha   90.00
_cell.angle_beta   90.00
_cell.angle_gamma   90.00
#
_symmetry.space_group_name_H-M   'P 1'
#
loop_
_entity.id
_entity.type
_entity.pdbx_description
1 polymer ?
#
loop_
_entity_poly.entity_id
_entity_poly.type
_entity_poly.pdbx_seq_one_letter_code
_entity_poly.pdbx_strand_id
1 'polypeptide(L)'
;MPVLPVPCRLPPDRPARPQPRAWRRWVLIALAALPLLAGAKTPPATPDPLAGTRQLVVVVPAGWDTTQARLQAWQRDAAGHWQPQGAAFDVSIGRAGSAWGLGLLPVPEHAAGPRKHEGDGRSTAGVFAIGTAFGYAARIDSAMPYKAAQEDSYCIDVPASPLYNTLVDAHVVGAEAVKGSTEPMRLDLHHDGDIRYREGFVIEQNPQAVPGHGSCIFAHLRRKPGETTAGCTAMEPENMQRLLAWLTPEAQPRFVLLPQAEYRRLHAAWRLPALQDATK
;
A
#
# COMPACT_ATOMS: atom_id res chain seq x y z
N MET A 1 -19.85 42.52 51.49
CA MET A 1 -19.58 42.02 52.84
C MET A 1 -18.68 40.78 52.70
N PRO A 2 -17.41 40.85 53.12
CA PRO A 2 -16.49 39.70 52.98
C PRO A 2 -16.58 38.83 54.26
N VAL A 3 -16.64 37.54 54.10
CA VAL A 3 -16.60 36.54 55.17
C VAL A 3 -15.15 36.18 55.46
N LEU A 4 -14.73 36.37 56.71
CA LEU A 4 -13.37 36.09 57.19
C LEU A 4 -13.22 34.57 57.50
N PRO A 5 -12.02 33.98 57.38
CA PRO A 5 -11.79 32.57 57.70
C PRO A 5 -11.56 32.30 59.18
N VAL A 6 -12.07 31.17 59.67
CA VAL A 6 -11.91 30.67 61.03
C VAL A 6 -10.62 29.88 61.17
N PRO A 7 -9.85 30.08 62.24
CA PRO A 7 -8.56 29.38 62.44
C PRO A 7 -8.77 27.97 63.04
N CYS A 8 -8.08 26.99 62.45
CA CYS A 8 -7.98 25.62 62.91
C CYS A 8 -7.09 25.51 64.16
N ARG A 9 -7.61 24.96 65.26
CA ARG A 9 -6.85 24.65 66.51
C ARG A 9 -6.19 23.26 66.39
N LEU A 10 -4.91 23.20 66.78
CA LEU A 10 -4.15 21.98 66.95
C LEU A 10 -4.53 21.30 68.29
N PRO A 11 -4.60 19.97 68.39
CA PRO A 11 -4.78 19.24 69.64
C PRO A 11 -3.44 19.06 70.39
N PRO A 12 -3.50 18.85 71.73
CA PRO A 12 -2.32 18.88 72.62
C PRO A 12 -1.54 17.56 72.59
N ASP A 13 -0.26 17.70 72.94
CA ASP A 13 0.76 16.67 73.07
C ASP A 13 0.38 15.56 74.05
N ARG A 14 0.63 14.28 73.68
CA ARG A 14 0.60 13.14 74.61
C ARG A 14 2.02 12.76 74.99
N PRO A 15 2.21 12.35 76.28
CA PRO A 15 3.56 12.07 76.78
C PRO A 15 4.07 10.68 76.33
N ALA A 16 5.39 10.63 76.22
CA ALA A 16 6.17 9.48 75.77
C ALA A 16 6.12 8.30 76.77
N ARG A 17 5.94 7.08 76.29
CA ARG A 17 6.07 5.83 77.04
C ARG A 17 7.54 5.31 76.97
N PRO A 18 8.08 4.71 78.03
CA PRO A 18 9.43 4.17 78.07
C PRO A 18 9.58 2.86 77.25
N GLN A 19 10.69 2.73 76.58
CA GLN A 19 11.06 1.53 75.79
C GLN A 19 11.65 0.45 76.73
N PRO A 20 11.32 -0.83 76.53
CA PRO A 20 12.05 -1.95 77.15
C PRO A 20 13.31 -2.30 76.34
N ARG A 21 14.40 -2.52 77.07
CA ARG A 21 15.69 -2.99 76.49
C ARG A 21 15.50 -4.43 76.01
N ALA A 22 15.67 -4.60 74.66
CA ALA A 22 15.63 -5.93 74.05
C ALA A 22 17.06 -6.45 73.83
N TRP A 23 17.24 -7.71 74.20
CA TRP A 23 18.45 -8.51 74.04
C TRP A 23 18.83 -8.74 72.59
N ARG A 24 20.09 -8.57 72.26
CA ARG A 24 20.70 -8.92 70.99
C ARG A 24 20.66 -10.44 70.79
N ARG A 25 19.80 -10.92 69.97
CA ARG A 25 19.93 -12.24 69.31
C ARG A 25 20.35 -12.01 67.88
N TRP A 26 21.55 -12.44 67.56
CA TRP A 26 22.10 -12.45 66.19
C TRP A 26 21.39 -13.58 65.45
N VAL A 27 20.49 -13.25 64.54
CA VAL A 27 19.94 -14.18 63.53
C VAL A 27 20.71 -13.92 62.24
N LEU A 28 21.55 -14.89 61.90
CA LEU A 28 22.19 -14.93 60.58
C LEU A 28 21.11 -15.20 59.55
N ILE A 29 20.68 -14.16 58.81
CA ILE A 29 19.83 -14.32 57.64
C ILE A 29 20.75 -14.58 56.44
N ALA A 30 20.76 -15.86 56.01
CA ALA A 30 21.35 -16.23 54.75
C ALA A 30 20.50 -15.61 53.63
N LEU A 31 20.98 -14.53 52.97
CA LEU A 31 20.36 -14.01 51.76
C LEU A 31 20.61 -15.01 50.63
N ALA A 32 19.61 -15.83 50.33
CA ALA A 32 19.56 -16.54 49.06
C ALA A 32 19.31 -15.52 47.93
N ALA A 33 20.35 -15.18 47.22
CA ALA A 33 20.23 -14.40 45.97
C ALA A 33 19.53 -15.24 44.90
N LEU A 34 18.22 -15.09 44.76
CA LEU A 34 17.52 -15.57 43.57
C LEU A 34 17.95 -14.69 42.37
N PRO A 35 18.45 -15.28 41.29
CA PRO A 35 18.66 -14.53 40.06
C PRO A 35 17.28 -14.09 39.55
N LEU A 36 17.00 -12.78 39.55
CA LEU A 36 15.93 -12.20 38.76
C LEU A 36 16.28 -12.45 37.27
N LEU A 37 15.71 -13.51 36.71
CA LEU A 37 15.60 -13.65 35.26
C LEU A 37 14.73 -12.50 34.77
N ALA A 38 15.34 -11.38 34.47
CA ALA A 38 14.72 -10.31 33.70
C ALA A 38 14.34 -10.90 32.33
N GLY A 39 13.08 -11.34 32.22
CA GLY A 39 12.50 -11.74 30.94
C GLY A 39 12.64 -10.57 29.98
N ALA A 40 13.61 -10.63 29.07
CA ALA A 40 13.70 -9.70 27.97
C ALA A 40 12.36 -9.75 27.23
N LYS A 41 11.53 -8.72 27.38
CA LYS A 41 10.32 -8.55 26.56
C LYS A 41 10.79 -8.50 25.11
N THR A 42 10.53 -9.57 24.36
CA THR A 42 10.73 -9.58 22.91
C THR A 42 9.97 -8.36 22.36
N PRO A 43 10.62 -7.48 21.61
CA PRO A 43 9.91 -6.36 20.99
C PRO A 43 8.73 -6.91 20.21
N PRO A 44 7.56 -6.24 20.20
CA PRO A 44 6.43 -6.69 19.39
C PRO A 44 6.90 -6.87 17.96
N ALA A 45 6.68 -8.06 17.41
CA ALA A 45 7.04 -8.35 16.04
C ALA A 45 6.39 -7.31 15.13
N THR A 46 7.21 -6.64 14.31
CA THR A 46 6.68 -5.70 13.31
C THR A 46 5.64 -6.44 12.48
N PRO A 47 4.40 -5.93 12.36
CA PRO A 47 3.38 -6.59 11.58
C PRO A 47 3.90 -6.88 10.17
N ASP A 48 3.64 -8.10 9.68
CA ASP A 48 3.98 -8.46 8.30
C ASP A 48 3.09 -7.64 7.35
N PRO A 49 3.65 -6.69 6.59
CA PRO A 49 2.85 -5.86 5.68
C PRO A 49 2.21 -6.68 4.54
N LEU A 50 2.69 -7.91 4.34
CA LEU A 50 2.18 -8.85 3.35
C LEU A 50 1.50 -10.07 4.03
N ALA A 51 1.05 -9.93 5.28
CA ALA A 51 0.30 -10.99 5.95
C ALA A 51 -0.93 -11.39 5.12
N GLY A 52 -1.11 -12.70 4.88
CA GLY A 52 -2.19 -13.23 4.04
C GLY A 52 -1.96 -13.12 2.53
N THR A 53 -1.03 -12.30 2.07
CA THR A 53 -0.70 -12.17 0.64
C THR A 53 -0.02 -13.42 0.12
N ARG A 54 -0.54 -13.99 -0.96
CA ARG A 54 0.05 -15.13 -1.66
C ARG A 54 0.44 -14.85 -3.11
N GLN A 55 0.02 -13.70 -3.66
CA GLN A 55 0.36 -13.27 -5.01
C GLN A 55 0.91 -11.85 -5.00
N LEU A 56 2.07 -11.65 -5.64
CA LEU A 56 2.65 -10.33 -5.83
C LEU A 56 2.90 -10.06 -7.32
N VAL A 57 2.58 -8.85 -7.73
CA VAL A 57 3.01 -8.25 -8.99
C VAL A 57 4.04 -7.18 -8.65
N VAL A 58 5.30 -7.42 -8.96
CA VAL A 58 6.43 -6.57 -8.56
C VAL A 58 7.01 -5.87 -9.79
N VAL A 59 7.04 -4.53 -9.75
CA VAL A 59 7.57 -3.66 -10.81
C VAL A 59 8.79 -2.91 -10.27
N VAL A 60 9.93 -3.03 -10.95
CA VAL A 60 11.19 -2.43 -10.51
C VAL A 60 11.78 -1.58 -11.64
N PRO A 61 11.55 -0.26 -11.63
CA PRO A 61 12.32 0.67 -12.46
C PRO A 61 13.73 0.86 -11.92
N ALA A 62 14.69 1.22 -12.79
CA ALA A 62 16.08 1.45 -12.39
C ALA A 62 16.22 2.65 -11.42
N GLY A 63 15.39 3.67 -11.57
CA GLY A 63 15.39 4.88 -10.74
C GLY A 63 14.05 5.60 -10.75
N TRP A 64 13.96 6.72 -10.03
CA TRP A 64 12.73 7.49 -9.85
C TRP A 64 12.18 8.09 -11.15
N ASP A 65 13.05 8.48 -12.09
CA ASP A 65 12.67 9.15 -13.33
C ASP A 65 12.71 8.21 -14.55
N THR A 66 12.93 6.91 -14.33
CA THR A 66 12.89 5.89 -15.38
C THR A 66 11.45 5.61 -15.76
N THR A 67 11.19 5.50 -17.07
CA THR A 67 9.86 5.31 -17.66
C THR A 67 9.58 3.87 -18.11
N GLN A 68 10.59 3.02 -18.05
CA GLN A 68 10.51 1.58 -18.35
C GLN A 68 10.94 0.80 -17.10
N ALA A 69 10.32 -0.36 -16.89
CA ALA A 69 10.60 -1.20 -15.73
C ALA A 69 10.48 -2.69 -16.10
N ARG A 70 10.99 -3.55 -15.23
CA ARG A 70 10.74 -4.99 -15.28
C ARG A 70 9.63 -5.35 -14.32
N LEU A 71 8.68 -6.16 -14.77
CA LEU A 71 7.63 -6.74 -13.94
C LEU A 71 7.89 -8.24 -13.77
N GLN A 72 7.81 -8.72 -12.52
CA GLN A 72 7.83 -10.14 -12.16
C GLN A 72 6.65 -10.45 -11.26
N ALA A 73 5.87 -11.46 -11.62
CA ALA A 73 4.85 -12.04 -10.77
C ALA A 73 5.47 -13.08 -9.82
N TRP A 74 4.94 -13.18 -8.59
CA TRP A 74 5.44 -14.08 -7.55
C TRP A 74 4.29 -14.77 -6.83
N GLN A 75 4.44 -16.07 -6.61
CA GLN A 75 3.52 -16.89 -5.83
C GLN A 75 4.18 -17.29 -4.51
N ARG A 76 3.47 -17.15 -3.38
CA ARG A 76 3.95 -17.67 -2.11
C ARG A 76 3.60 -19.15 -2.01
N ASP A 77 4.59 -20.01 -1.76
CA ASP A 77 4.41 -21.44 -1.57
C ASP A 77 3.83 -21.77 -0.17
N ALA A 78 3.55 -23.05 0.09
CA ALA A 78 2.99 -23.51 1.36
C ALA A 78 3.95 -23.29 2.56
N ALA A 79 5.26 -23.19 2.31
CA ALA A 79 6.27 -22.88 3.32
C ALA A 79 6.42 -21.36 3.58
N GLY A 80 5.70 -20.53 2.80
CA GLY A 80 5.74 -19.08 2.93
C GLY A 80 6.83 -18.40 2.09
N HIS A 81 7.53 -19.12 1.24
CA HIS A 81 8.59 -18.57 0.39
C HIS A 81 8.01 -18.06 -0.94
N TRP A 82 8.58 -16.95 -1.45
CA TRP A 82 8.22 -16.42 -2.75
C TRP A 82 8.90 -17.21 -3.88
N GLN A 83 8.09 -17.68 -4.83
CA GLN A 83 8.51 -18.35 -6.05
C GLN A 83 8.14 -17.49 -7.26
N PRO A 84 9.02 -17.30 -8.25
CA PRO A 84 8.67 -16.57 -9.45
C PRO A 84 7.59 -17.31 -10.23
N GLN A 85 6.59 -16.56 -10.69
CA GLN A 85 5.49 -17.05 -11.53
C GLN A 85 5.70 -16.59 -12.97
N GLY A 86 6.12 -17.51 -13.82
CA GLY A 86 6.48 -17.20 -15.20
C GLY A 86 7.74 -16.33 -15.33
N ALA A 87 8.06 -15.94 -16.55
CA ALA A 87 9.19 -15.06 -16.84
C ALA A 87 8.86 -13.59 -16.56
N ALA A 88 9.87 -12.82 -16.12
CA ALA A 88 9.76 -11.37 -16.03
C ALA A 88 9.65 -10.74 -17.42
N PHE A 89 8.94 -9.62 -17.53
CA PHE A 89 8.73 -8.91 -18.78
C PHE A 89 8.79 -7.38 -18.62
N ASP A 90 8.93 -6.68 -19.74
CA ASP A 90 9.03 -5.23 -19.75
C ASP A 90 7.66 -4.56 -19.65
N VAL A 91 7.59 -3.49 -18.87
CA VAL A 91 6.42 -2.64 -18.72
C VAL A 91 6.82 -1.18 -18.86
N SER A 92 5.88 -0.36 -19.34
CA SER A 92 6.01 1.10 -19.33
C SER A 92 5.29 1.67 -18.11
N ILE A 93 5.87 2.71 -17.52
CA ILE A 93 5.30 3.43 -16.39
C ILE A 93 5.13 4.92 -16.71
N GLY A 94 4.85 5.73 -15.72
CA GLY A 94 4.60 7.16 -15.88
C GLY A 94 5.66 7.88 -16.70
N ARG A 95 5.24 8.84 -17.55
CA ARG A 95 6.14 9.66 -18.40
C ARG A 95 7.18 10.46 -17.61
N ALA A 96 6.94 10.71 -16.34
CA ALA A 96 7.86 11.33 -15.39
C ALA A 96 8.47 10.33 -14.39
N GLY A 97 8.33 9.00 -14.64
CA GLY A 97 8.84 7.95 -13.78
C GLY A 97 7.85 7.56 -12.67
N SER A 98 8.31 7.48 -11.41
CA SER A 98 7.51 7.06 -10.26
C SER A 98 7.59 8.04 -9.09
N ALA A 99 6.63 7.95 -8.16
CA ALA A 99 6.56 8.75 -6.94
C ALA A 99 5.86 7.96 -5.82
N TRP A 100 6.21 8.21 -4.56
CA TRP A 100 5.58 7.58 -3.40
C TRP A 100 4.09 7.89 -3.32
N GLY A 101 3.26 6.84 -3.39
CA GLY A 101 1.80 6.93 -3.29
C GLY A 101 1.27 6.60 -1.89
N LEU A 102 -0.05 6.76 -1.74
CA LEU A 102 -0.78 6.33 -0.55
C LEU A 102 -1.27 4.90 -0.74
N GLY A 103 -0.57 3.95 -0.15
CA GLY A 103 -0.83 2.51 -0.25
C GLY A 103 -1.07 1.87 1.11
N LEU A 104 -0.85 0.56 1.16
CA LEU A 104 -1.04 -0.27 2.37
C LEU A 104 0.00 0.03 3.45
N LEU A 105 1.16 0.54 3.06
CA LEU A 105 2.24 0.89 3.98
C LEU A 105 2.49 2.39 3.93
N PRO A 106 2.81 3.00 5.08
CA PRO A 106 3.24 4.38 5.10
C PRO A 106 4.55 4.53 4.32
N VAL A 107 4.73 5.67 3.69
CA VAL A 107 6.02 5.98 3.10
C VAL A 107 7.06 6.04 4.22
N PRO A 108 8.21 5.33 4.08
CA PRO A 108 9.21 5.31 5.14
C PRO A 108 9.69 6.71 5.50
N GLU A 109 9.94 6.92 6.78
CA GLU A 109 10.56 8.16 7.25
C GLU A 109 11.91 8.35 6.55
N HIS A 110 12.20 9.59 6.12
CA HIS A 110 13.39 9.93 5.35
C HIS A 110 13.55 9.21 3.99
N ALA A 111 12.45 8.62 3.44
CA ALA A 111 12.50 8.02 2.11
C ALA A 111 12.84 9.08 1.05
N ALA A 112 13.83 8.75 0.21
CA ALA A 112 14.16 9.55 -0.97
C ALA A 112 13.03 9.49 -2.01
N GLY A 113 13.06 10.42 -2.97
CA GLY A 113 12.15 10.45 -4.10
C GLY A 113 10.90 11.31 -3.90
N PRO A 114 10.20 11.60 -5.01
CA PRO A 114 9.03 12.47 -5.01
C PRO A 114 7.81 11.83 -4.32
N ARG A 115 6.86 12.68 -3.93
CA ARG A 115 5.54 12.27 -3.46
C ARG A 115 4.55 12.37 -4.59
N LYS A 116 3.64 11.39 -4.69
CA LYS A 116 2.58 11.35 -5.69
C LYS A 116 1.59 12.48 -5.49
N HIS A 117 1.28 13.19 -6.56
CA HIS A 117 0.17 14.13 -6.62
C HIS A 117 -0.57 14.02 -7.96
N GLU A 118 -1.75 14.60 -7.99
CA GLU A 118 -2.59 14.57 -9.20
C GLU A 118 -1.89 15.23 -10.38
N GLY A 119 -1.96 14.61 -11.56
CA GLY A 119 -1.40 15.15 -12.79
C GLY A 119 0.13 15.13 -12.91
N ASP A 120 0.87 14.54 -11.95
CA ASP A 120 2.35 14.52 -11.95
C ASP A 120 2.99 13.66 -13.03
N GLY A 121 2.21 12.83 -13.72
CA GLY A 121 2.71 11.91 -14.75
C GLY A 121 3.59 10.78 -14.21
N ARG A 122 3.52 10.48 -12.90
CA ARG A 122 4.32 9.46 -12.22
C ARG A 122 3.48 8.27 -11.81
N SER A 123 4.01 7.07 -12.01
CA SER A 123 3.42 5.84 -11.45
C SER A 123 3.62 5.78 -9.95
N THR A 124 2.69 5.12 -9.26
CA THR A 124 2.71 5.06 -7.80
C THR A 124 3.72 4.06 -7.28
N ALA A 125 4.63 4.51 -6.40
CA ALA A 125 5.59 3.65 -5.69
C ALA A 125 5.07 3.32 -4.29
N GLY A 126 5.23 2.05 -3.89
CA GLY A 126 4.74 1.52 -2.62
C GLY A 126 4.20 0.10 -2.76
N VAL A 127 3.33 -0.29 -1.83
CA VAL A 127 2.59 -1.56 -1.81
C VAL A 127 1.10 -1.25 -1.82
N PHE A 128 0.38 -1.83 -2.78
CA PHE A 128 -1.04 -1.55 -3.01
C PHE A 128 -1.83 -2.86 -3.13
N ALA A 129 -3.10 -2.84 -2.78
CA ALA A 129 -3.99 -3.92 -3.17
C ALA A 129 -4.20 -3.90 -4.69
N ILE A 130 -4.42 -5.07 -5.29
CA ILE A 130 -4.96 -5.19 -6.62
C ILE A 130 -6.47 -5.29 -6.48
N GLY A 131 -7.18 -4.34 -7.05
CA GLY A 131 -8.63 -4.21 -6.97
C GLY A 131 -9.36 -4.88 -8.13
N THR A 132 -10.45 -4.24 -8.54
CA THR A 132 -11.33 -4.71 -9.60
C THR A 132 -10.61 -4.78 -10.95
N ALA A 133 -10.74 -5.90 -11.65
CA ALA A 133 -10.40 -6.01 -13.05
C ALA A 133 -11.48 -5.30 -13.89
N PHE A 134 -11.10 -4.77 -15.03
CA PHE A 134 -12.03 -4.07 -15.94
C PHE A 134 -11.71 -4.37 -17.40
N GLY A 135 -12.65 -4.08 -18.28
CA GLY A 135 -12.42 -4.22 -19.72
C GLY A 135 -13.66 -3.94 -20.56
N TYR A 136 -13.54 -4.05 -21.89
CA TYR A 136 -14.62 -3.77 -22.84
C TYR A 136 -15.59 -4.94 -23.01
N ALA A 137 -15.11 -6.16 -22.84
CA ALA A 137 -15.95 -7.35 -22.97
C ALA A 137 -16.91 -7.49 -21.78
N ALA A 138 -18.03 -8.18 -21.99
CA ALA A 138 -18.97 -8.47 -20.90
C ALA A 138 -18.37 -9.35 -19.79
N ARG A 139 -17.30 -10.10 -20.11
CA ARG A 139 -16.53 -10.95 -19.20
C ARG A 139 -15.13 -11.19 -19.76
N ILE A 140 -14.18 -11.49 -18.87
CA ILE A 140 -12.81 -11.88 -19.19
C ILE A 140 -12.45 -13.17 -18.45
N ASP A 141 -11.33 -13.78 -18.79
CA ASP A 141 -10.77 -14.92 -18.05
C ASP A 141 -10.04 -14.39 -16.81
N SER A 142 -10.77 -14.22 -15.71
CA SER A 142 -10.23 -13.78 -14.43
C SER A 142 -11.17 -14.16 -13.28
N ALA A 143 -10.60 -14.56 -12.14
CA ALA A 143 -11.34 -14.77 -10.90
C ALA A 143 -11.52 -13.46 -10.10
N MET A 144 -10.82 -12.39 -10.47
CA MET A 144 -10.97 -11.09 -9.80
C MET A 144 -12.36 -10.49 -10.01
N PRO A 145 -12.87 -9.67 -9.05
CA PRO A 145 -14.04 -8.85 -9.31
C PRO A 145 -13.87 -8.10 -10.63
N TYR A 146 -14.91 -8.09 -11.45
CA TYR A 146 -14.81 -7.55 -12.80
C TYR A 146 -15.89 -6.51 -13.08
N LYS A 147 -15.49 -5.37 -13.65
CA LYS A 147 -16.36 -4.34 -14.20
C LYS A 147 -16.25 -4.32 -15.73
N ALA A 148 -17.31 -4.75 -16.41
CA ALA A 148 -17.48 -4.46 -17.84
C ALA A 148 -17.73 -2.95 -18.01
N ALA A 149 -16.81 -2.25 -18.65
CA ALA A 149 -16.94 -0.82 -18.88
C ALA A 149 -18.07 -0.52 -19.86
N GLN A 150 -18.96 0.40 -19.50
CA GLN A 150 -20.03 0.92 -20.34
C GLN A 150 -19.56 2.17 -21.08
N GLU A 151 -20.30 2.62 -22.08
CA GLU A 151 -20.00 3.85 -22.82
C GLU A 151 -19.84 5.07 -21.90
N ASP A 152 -20.62 5.11 -20.84
CA ASP A 152 -20.67 6.19 -19.85
C ASP A 152 -19.92 5.86 -18.54
N SER A 153 -19.02 4.86 -18.55
CA SER A 153 -18.13 4.57 -17.41
C SER A 153 -16.96 5.52 -17.37
N TYR A 154 -16.68 6.06 -16.19
CA TYR A 154 -15.56 6.97 -15.90
C TYR A 154 -14.83 6.54 -14.63
N CYS A 155 -13.54 6.82 -14.57
CA CYS A 155 -12.85 6.98 -13.31
C CYS A 155 -12.78 8.47 -12.97
N ILE A 156 -13.18 8.86 -11.78
CA ILE A 156 -13.26 10.29 -11.41
C ILE A 156 -11.90 10.78 -10.93
N ASP A 157 -11.24 11.59 -11.75
CA ASP A 157 -9.94 12.20 -11.51
C ASP A 157 -10.03 13.70 -11.10
N VAL A 158 -11.22 14.16 -10.73
CA VAL A 158 -11.48 15.54 -10.28
C VAL A 158 -11.33 15.61 -8.75
N PRO A 159 -10.27 16.25 -8.19
CA PRO A 159 -10.00 16.24 -6.75
C PRO A 159 -11.09 16.83 -5.86
N ALA A 160 -11.91 17.74 -6.39
CA ALA A 160 -13.02 18.35 -5.67
C ALA A 160 -14.30 17.49 -5.67
N SER A 161 -14.32 16.40 -6.44
CA SER A 161 -15.49 15.52 -6.52
C SER A 161 -15.60 14.63 -5.28
N PRO A 162 -16.81 14.44 -4.73
CA PRO A 162 -17.03 13.43 -3.67
C PRO A 162 -16.84 11.98 -4.18
N LEU A 163 -16.76 11.78 -5.50
CA LEU A 163 -16.49 10.51 -6.15
C LEU A 163 -15.03 10.37 -6.62
N TYR A 164 -14.14 11.27 -6.17
CA TYR A 164 -12.74 11.24 -6.55
C TYR A 164 -12.13 9.86 -6.36
N ASN A 165 -11.34 9.41 -7.33
CA ASN A 165 -10.67 8.10 -7.35
C ASN A 165 -11.63 6.89 -7.34
N THR A 166 -12.83 7.00 -7.92
CA THR A 166 -13.77 5.89 -8.04
C THR A 166 -14.19 5.63 -9.48
N LEU A 167 -14.49 4.36 -9.80
CA LEU A 167 -15.09 3.95 -11.07
C LEU A 167 -16.60 4.05 -10.96
N VAL A 168 -17.22 4.82 -11.85
CA VAL A 168 -18.67 5.06 -11.87
C VAL A 168 -19.24 4.96 -13.28
N ASP A 169 -20.56 4.80 -13.37
CA ASP A 169 -21.32 4.91 -14.61
C ASP A 169 -22.21 6.15 -14.53
N ALA A 170 -22.16 7.04 -15.53
CA ALA A 170 -22.87 8.32 -15.48
C ALA A 170 -24.40 8.15 -15.41
N HIS A 171 -24.96 7.09 -15.97
CA HIS A 171 -26.41 6.78 -15.85
C HIS A 171 -26.81 6.44 -14.40
N VAL A 172 -25.86 6.01 -13.54
CA VAL A 172 -26.10 5.69 -12.12
C VAL A 172 -25.93 6.91 -11.23
N VAL A 173 -24.82 7.65 -11.42
CA VAL A 173 -24.46 8.77 -10.53
C VAL A 173 -24.93 10.14 -11.04
N GLY A 174 -25.44 10.20 -12.28
CA GLY A 174 -25.84 11.43 -12.96
C GLY A 174 -24.70 12.04 -13.80
N ALA A 175 -25.04 12.64 -14.95
CA ALA A 175 -24.08 13.22 -15.89
C ALA A 175 -23.22 14.35 -15.27
N GLU A 176 -23.78 15.13 -14.36
CA GLU A 176 -23.03 16.20 -13.66
C GLU A 176 -21.93 15.64 -12.74
N ALA A 177 -22.09 14.43 -12.19
CA ALA A 177 -21.13 13.81 -11.29
C ALA A 177 -19.84 13.39 -11.99
N VAL A 178 -19.87 13.17 -13.31
CA VAL A 178 -18.70 12.81 -14.14
C VAL A 178 -18.11 14.00 -14.88
N LYS A 179 -18.69 15.18 -14.76
CA LYS A 179 -18.27 16.38 -15.45
C LYS A 179 -16.87 16.82 -15.01
N GLY A 180 -16.01 17.06 -16.00
CA GLY A 180 -14.62 17.46 -15.77
C GLY A 180 -13.67 16.28 -15.57
N SER A 181 -14.17 15.04 -15.45
CA SER A 181 -13.30 13.85 -15.47
C SER A 181 -12.69 13.69 -16.88
N THR A 182 -11.38 13.38 -16.91
CA THR A 182 -10.62 13.16 -18.14
C THR A 182 -10.34 11.67 -18.39
N GLU A 183 -10.92 10.77 -17.56
CA GLU A 183 -10.60 9.33 -17.57
C GLU A 183 -11.83 8.47 -17.92
N PRO A 184 -12.34 8.52 -19.20
CA PRO A 184 -13.39 7.62 -19.66
C PRO A 184 -12.85 6.19 -19.75
N MET A 185 -13.64 5.20 -19.31
CA MET A 185 -13.20 3.79 -19.28
C MET A 185 -13.34 3.08 -20.63
N ARG A 186 -14.16 3.59 -21.53
CA ARG A 186 -14.31 3.10 -22.91
C ARG A 186 -13.48 3.96 -23.87
N LEU A 187 -12.12 3.86 -23.73
CA LEU A 187 -11.23 4.63 -24.59
C LEU A 187 -11.44 4.35 -26.09
N ASP A 188 -11.86 3.13 -26.43
CA ASP A 188 -12.20 2.76 -27.81
C ASP A 188 -13.34 3.58 -28.41
N LEU A 189 -14.28 4.04 -27.60
CA LEU A 189 -15.40 4.89 -28.01
C LEU A 189 -15.08 6.39 -27.95
N HIS A 190 -14.22 6.79 -27.01
CA HIS A 190 -13.88 8.19 -26.78
C HIS A 190 -12.59 8.63 -27.49
N HIS A 191 -11.72 7.71 -27.92
CA HIS A 191 -10.40 7.98 -28.48
C HIS A 191 -10.06 7.07 -29.67
N ASP A 192 -10.90 7.05 -30.70
CA ASP A 192 -10.64 6.42 -31.99
C ASP A 192 -10.10 4.98 -31.92
N GLY A 193 -10.83 4.10 -31.26
CA GLY A 193 -10.50 2.68 -31.16
C GLY A 193 -9.33 2.35 -30.23
N ASP A 194 -8.99 3.21 -29.30
CA ASP A 194 -7.90 3.00 -28.35
C ASP A 194 -8.15 1.77 -27.46
N ILE A 195 -7.22 0.82 -27.51
CA ILE A 195 -7.35 -0.48 -26.82
C ILE A 195 -6.79 -0.51 -25.40
N ARG A 196 -6.22 0.57 -24.89
CA ARG A 196 -5.49 0.56 -23.62
C ARG A 196 -6.32 -0.02 -22.44
N TYR A 197 -7.61 0.27 -22.39
CA TYR A 197 -8.52 -0.21 -21.33
C TYR A 197 -9.36 -1.42 -21.73
N ARG A 198 -9.00 -2.08 -22.86
CA ARG A 198 -9.69 -3.31 -23.27
C ARG A 198 -9.59 -4.41 -22.22
N GLU A 199 -8.51 -4.44 -21.44
CA GLU A 199 -8.28 -5.33 -20.30
C GLU A 199 -7.33 -4.64 -19.32
N GLY A 200 -7.64 -4.75 -18.02
CA GLY A 200 -6.79 -4.17 -16.99
C GLY A 200 -7.29 -4.45 -15.57
N PHE A 201 -6.61 -3.89 -14.59
CA PHE A 201 -7.04 -3.91 -13.20
C PHE A 201 -6.65 -2.63 -12.47
N VAL A 202 -7.41 -2.32 -11.43
CA VAL A 202 -7.17 -1.17 -10.56
C VAL A 202 -6.00 -1.47 -9.62
N ILE A 203 -5.06 -0.55 -9.53
CA ILE A 203 -4.05 -0.50 -8.47
C ILE A 203 -4.60 0.43 -7.40
N GLU A 204 -4.96 -0.11 -6.23
CA GLU A 204 -5.64 0.62 -5.15
C GLU A 204 -4.70 1.63 -4.48
N GLN A 205 -4.31 2.63 -5.26
CA GLN A 205 -3.57 3.79 -4.79
C GLN A 205 -4.56 4.83 -4.24
N ASN A 206 -4.21 5.49 -3.14
CA ASN A 206 -5.08 6.49 -2.50
C ASN A 206 -6.50 5.97 -2.19
N PRO A 207 -6.65 4.83 -1.50
CA PRO A 207 -7.96 4.20 -1.28
C PRO A 207 -8.90 5.02 -0.40
N GLN A 208 -8.40 6.02 0.32
CA GLN A 208 -9.20 6.99 1.07
C GLN A 208 -9.61 8.20 0.24
N ALA A 209 -9.31 8.23 -1.05
CA ALA A 209 -9.64 9.31 -1.97
C ALA A 209 -9.21 10.70 -1.46
N VAL A 210 -8.01 10.78 -0.86
CA VAL A 210 -7.45 12.05 -0.37
C VAL A 210 -7.25 12.99 -1.56
N PRO A 211 -7.91 14.15 -1.60
CA PRO A 211 -7.87 15.04 -2.75
C PRO A 211 -6.45 15.44 -3.15
N GLY A 212 -6.15 15.36 -4.44
CA GLY A 212 -4.87 15.78 -5.02
C GLY A 212 -3.69 14.81 -4.82
N HIS A 213 -3.90 13.65 -4.18
CA HIS A 213 -2.84 12.65 -3.98
C HIS A 213 -2.78 11.59 -5.08
N GLY A 214 -3.38 11.85 -6.23
CA GLY A 214 -3.43 10.98 -7.40
C GLY A 214 -4.64 10.05 -7.38
N SER A 215 -5.16 9.78 -8.56
CA SER A 215 -6.36 8.98 -8.79
C SER A 215 -6.20 8.10 -10.04
N CYS A 216 -7.12 7.15 -10.22
CA CYS A 216 -7.29 6.38 -11.44
C CYS A 216 -5.99 5.69 -11.91
N ILE A 217 -5.35 4.99 -10.97
CA ILE A 217 -4.10 4.29 -11.25
C ILE A 217 -4.40 2.83 -11.61
N PHE A 218 -4.02 2.43 -12.81
CA PHE A 218 -4.33 1.13 -13.40
C PHE A 218 -3.08 0.38 -13.87
N ALA A 219 -3.19 -0.94 -13.97
CA ALA A 219 -2.45 -1.74 -14.92
C ALA A 219 -3.33 -1.95 -16.16
N HIS A 220 -2.80 -1.66 -17.35
CA HIS A 220 -3.57 -1.72 -18.61
C HIS A 220 -2.68 -2.11 -19.81
N LEU A 221 -3.29 -2.25 -20.99
CA LEU A 221 -2.55 -2.55 -22.22
C LEU A 221 -1.77 -1.32 -22.70
N ARG A 222 -0.67 -1.52 -23.40
CA ARG A 222 -0.01 -0.44 -24.13
C ARG A 222 -0.30 -0.54 -25.64
N ARG A 223 -0.36 0.60 -26.32
CA ARG A 223 -0.64 0.66 -27.77
C ARG A 223 0.57 0.29 -28.61
N LYS A 224 1.77 0.64 -28.14
CA LYS A 224 3.03 0.41 -28.83
C LYS A 224 4.20 0.26 -27.84
N PRO A 225 5.27 -0.44 -28.21
CA PRO A 225 6.45 -0.59 -27.39
C PRO A 225 7.04 0.76 -26.95
N GLY A 226 7.44 0.86 -25.68
CA GLY A 226 8.08 2.04 -25.10
C GLY A 226 7.16 3.23 -24.84
N GLU A 227 5.87 3.18 -25.20
CA GLU A 227 4.92 4.23 -24.88
C GLU A 227 4.71 4.36 -23.38
N THR A 228 4.92 5.56 -22.84
CA THR A 228 4.75 5.89 -21.42
C THR A 228 3.30 6.17 -21.07
N THR A 229 2.99 6.24 -19.77
CA THR A 229 1.64 6.51 -19.25
C THR A 229 1.55 7.86 -18.54
N ALA A 230 0.35 8.24 -18.12
CA ALA A 230 0.14 9.39 -17.24
C ALA A 230 0.38 9.07 -15.75
N GLY A 231 0.60 7.78 -15.42
CA GLY A 231 0.80 7.30 -14.04
C GLY A 231 0.48 5.81 -13.87
N CYS A 232 -0.20 5.21 -14.82
CA CYS A 232 -0.50 3.77 -14.84
C CYS A 232 0.73 2.91 -15.17
N THR A 233 0.54 1.59 -15.16
CA THR A 233 1.53 0.60 -15.61
C THR A 233 0.99 -0.09 -16.86
N ALA A 234 1.70 0.00 -17.99
CA ALA A 234 1.24 -0.52 -19.27
C ALA A 234 2.10 -1.69 -19.75
N MET A 235 1.45 -2.72 -20.32
CA MET A 235 2.09 -3.94 -20.79
C MET A 235 1.44 -4.51 -22.05
N GLU A 236 2.11 -5.49 -22.65
CA GLU A 236 1.58 -6.22 -23.81
C GLU A 236 0.35 -7.06 -23.44
N PRO A 237 -0.61 -7.27 -24.36
CA PRO A 237 -1.85 -8.00 -24.12
C PRO A 237 -1.63 -9.38 -23.53
N GLU A 238 -0.69 -10.16 -24.04
CA GLU A 238 -0.44 -11.53 -23.58
C GLU A 238 0.03 -11.55 -22.11
N ASN A 239 0.76 -10.52 -21.68
CA ASN A 239 1.20 -10.40 -20.29
C ASN A 239 0.03 -10.06 -19.37
N MET A 240 -0.84 -9.14 -19.79
CA MET A 240 -2.06 -8.77 -19.06
C MET A 240 -2.98 -9.97 -18.88
N GLN A 241 -3.26 -10.71 -19.96
CA GLN A 241 -4.12 -11.90 -19.93
C GLN A 241 -3.57 -12.95 -18.98
N ARG A 242 -2.27 -13.23 -19.02
CA ARG A 242 -1.63 -14.16 -18.06
C ARG A 242 -1.76 -13.71 -16.61
N LEU A 243 -1.62 -12.41 -16.33
CA LEU A 243 -1.81 -11.89 -14.97
C LEU A 243 -3.28 -12.03 -14.54
N LEU A 244 -4.24 -11.62 -15.37
CA LEU A 244 -5.67 -11.66 -15.05
C LEU A 244 -6.17 -13.09 -14.82
N ALA A 245 -5.74 -14.06 -15.62
CA ALA A 245 -6.08 -15.47 -15.44
C ALA A 245 -5.45 -16.10 -14.18
N TRP A 246 -4.32 -15.57 -13.71
CA TRP A 246 -3.63 -16.08 -12.53
C TRP A 246 -4.08 -15.43 -11.22
N LEU A 247 -4.43 -14.13 -11.23
CA LEU A 247 -4.81 -13.38 -10.04
C LEU A 247 -6.13 -13.90 -9.45
N THR A 248 -6.17 -14.10 -8.12
CA THR A 248 -7.39 -14.49 -7.39
C THR A 248 -7.57 -13.67 -6.11
N PRO A 249 -8.81 -13.31 -5.72
CA PRO A 249 -9.08 -12.53 -4.51
C PRO A 249 -8.61 -13.24 -3.23
N GLU A 250 -8.75 -14.58 -3.18
CA GLU A 250 -8.39 -15.41 -2.03
C GLU A 250 -6.87 -15.39 -1.76
N ALA A 251 -6.07 -15.09 -2.78
CA ALA A 251 -4.63 -14.93 -2.65
C ALA A 251 -4.22 -13.55 -2.10
N GLN A 252 -5.19 -12.65 -1.91
CA GLN A 252 -4.97 -11.26 -1.48
C GLN A 252 -3.83 -10.60 -2.29
N PRO A 253 -3.99 -10.47 -3.61
CA PRO A 253 -2.91 -10.04 -4.49
C PRO A 253 -2.48 -8.59 -4.17
N ARG A 254 -1.16 -8.34 -4.27
CA ARG A 254 -0.59 -7.00 -4.08
C ARG A 254 0.24 -6.60 -5.29
N PHE A 255 0.17 -5.32 -5.58
CA PHE A 255 1.02 -4.64 -6.54
C PHE A 255 2.12 -3.88 -5.78
N VAL A 256 3.35 -4.06 -6.20
CA VAL A 256 4.52 -3.38 -5.62
C VAL A 256 5.26 -2.69 -6.76
N LEU A 257 5.47 -1.39 -6.65
CA LEU A 257 6.38 -0.65 -7.51
C LEU A 257 7.39 0.06 -6.64
N LEU A 258 8.66 -0.23 -6.83
CA LEU A 258 9.75 0.43 -6.12
C LEU A 258 10.96 0.59 -7.06
N PRO A 259 11.56 1.79 -7.16
CA PRO A 259 12.87 1.95 -7.77
C PRO A 259 13.89 1.00 -7.13
N GLN A 260 14.82 0.51 -7.94
CA GLN A 260 15.75 -0.58 -7.53
C GLN A 260 16.47 -0.30 -6.20
N ALA A 261 16.89 0.93 -5.98
CA ALA A 261 17.57 1.31 -4.72
C ALA A 261 16.62 1.16 -3.51
N GLU A 262 15.36 1.63 -3.64
CA GLU A 262 14.35 1.51 -2.58
C GLU A 262 13.94 0.06 -2.37
N TYR A 263 13.81 -0.71 -3.45
CA TYR A 263 13.51 -2.13 -3.36
C TYR A 263 14.59 -2.88 -2.54
N ARG A 264 15.87 -2.67 -2.87
CA ARG A 264 16.99 -3.27 -2.13
C ARG A 264 17.02 -2.86 -0.67
N ARG A 265 16.67 -1.61 -0.36
CA ARG A 265 16.61 -1.09 1.00
C ARG A 265 15.47 -1.68 1.82
N LEU A 266 14.31 -1.92 1.19
CA LEU A 266 13.06 -2.24 1.89
C LEU A 266 12.67 -3.72 1.81
N HIS A 267 13.21 -4.51 0.87
CA HIS A 267 12.72 -5.87 0.60
C HIS A 267 12.71 -6.76 1.85
N ALA A 268 13.75 -6.70 2.68
CA ALA A 268 13.82 -7.52 3.90
C ALA A 268 12.76 -7.08 4.93
N ALA A 269 12.65 -5.77 5.20
CA ALA A 269 11.69 -5.22 6.15
C ALA A 269 10.24 -5.41 5.70
N TRP A 270 9.98 -5.37 4.41
CA TRP A 270 8.66 -5.56 3.81
C TRP A 270 8.40 -7.00 3.38
N ARG A 271 9.34 -7.93 3.63
CA ARG A 271 9.26 -9.36 3.28
C ARG A 271 8.94 -9.60 1.81
N LEU A 272 9.45 -8.73 0.95
CA LEU A 272 9.39 -8.88 -0.50
C LEU A 272 10.38 -9.97 -0.97
N PRO A 273 10.13 -10.61 -2.13
CA PRO A 273 11.10 -11.54 -2.71
C PRO A 273 12.44 -10.84 -2.98
N ALA A 274 13.55 -11.58 -2.88
CA ALA A 274 14.83 -11.05 -3.35
C ALA A 274 14.78 -10.82 -4.86
N LEU A 275 15.36 -9.70 -5.34
CA LEU A 275 15.54 -9.51 -6.78
C LEU A 275 16.45 -10.63 -7.29
N GLN A 276 15.98 -11.32 -8.31
CA GLN A 276 16.91 -12.17 -9.07
C GLN A 276 17.86 -11.24 -9.80
N ASP A 277 19.15 -11.36 -9.55
CA ASP A 277 20.13 -10.67 -10.37
C ASP A 277 19.88 -11.07 -11.82
N ALA A 278 19.72 -10.07 -12.68
CA ALA A 278 19.61 -10.35 -14.11
C ALA A 278 20.85 -11.16 -14.51
N THR A 279 20.67 -12.46 -14.75
CA THR A 279 21.72 -13.29 -15.34
C THR A 279 22.14 -12.59 -16.62
N LYS A 280 23.41 -12.18 -16.65
CA LYS A 280 24.05 -11.50 -17.79
C LYS A 280 23.92 -12.30 -19.06
#